data_4889a733ef1e4a3a64023c3c9765d4ec
#
_entry.id   4889a733ef1e4a3a64023c3c9765d4ec
#
_cell.length_a   1.000
_cell.length_b   1.000
_cell.length_c   1.000
_cell.angle_alpha   90.00
_cell.angle_beta   90.00
_cell.angle_gamma   90.00
#
_symmetry.space_group_name_H-M   'P 1'
#
loop_
_entity.id
_entity.type
_entity.pdbx_description
1 polymer ?
#
loop_
_entity_poly.entity_id
_entity_poly.type
_entity_poly.pdbx_seq_one_letter_code
_entity_poly.pdbx_strand_id
1 'polypeptide(L)'
;MLVGAGAALVATGAGAAAWQSAVGSMAQYEAFAAGLRDRLTPDLEAVVRYATLAANSHNTQPWRFQLEGHAIEIRPDLQRRTPVVDPDDHHLYVSLGCAAANLTLAAAATGRAGEASLTADGNGIRYDYFMGAPKADPLTDAIPKRQSTRAEYDGRATPSADLAELERAAAIPGVSLALVTDRARMNQVRDVVLAGNEDQMNDPAFMRELKQWIRFNPRSAMASGDGLFSASSGNPALPTGLGWIAFDRLFNVAQENRNYARQIDSSAGVAIFFGERPDHDHWIRVGQACQRFALAATKLGLKIAFINQPIEVARLRGDLAAIVGETRRPDLVVRFGYGPTLPFSPRRPVASVIA
;
A
#
# COMPACT_ATOMS: atom_id res chain seq x y z
N MET A 1 6.17 17.59 -7.18
CA MET A 1 7.35 17.87 -8.00
C MET A 1 8.07 19.10 -7.45
N LEU A 2 9.06 18.91 -6.58
CA LEU A 2 10.02 19.96 -6.22
C LEU A 2 10.98 20.10 -7.40
N VAL A 3 10.54 20.76 -8.45
CA VAL A 3 11.41 21.18 -9.56
C VAL A 3 11.74 22.64 -9.32
N GLY A 4 12.99 22.91 -9.02
CA GLY A 4 13.59 24.22 -9.21
C GLY A 4 14.07 24.93 -7.97
N ALA A 5 15.11 24.41 -7.34
CA ALA A 5 16.23 25.17 -6.80
C ALA A 5 17.42 24.22 -6.68
N GLY A 6 18.03 23.90 -7.82
CA GLY A 6 19.36 23.31 -7.85
C GLY A 6 20.35 24.31 -7.27
N ALA A 7 20.57 24.30 -5.97
CA ALA A 7 21.79 24.81 -5.39
C ALA A 7 22.89 23.86 -5.85
N ALA A 8 23.62 24.22 -6.89
CA ALA A 8 24.91 23.64 -7.26
C ALA A 8 25.88 23.90 -6.11
N LEU A 9 25.82 23.08 -5.07
CA LEU A 9 26.92 22.94 -4.12
C LEU A 9 28.04 22.25 -4.90
N VAL A 10 29.07 23.00 -5.25
CA VAL A 10 30.36 22.45 -5.66
C VAL A 10 30.88 21.68 -4.43
N ALA A 11 30.49 20.41 -4.34
CA ALA A 11 30.98 19.52 -3.29
C ALA A 11 32.44 19.22 -3.63
N THR A 12 33.37 19.69 -2.80
CA THR A 12 34.70 19.10 -2.71
C THR A 12 34.52 17.59 -2.48
N GLY A 13 35.44 16.74 -2.91
CA GLY A 13 35.31 15.28 -2.80
C GLY A 13 34.92 14.80 -1.39
N ALA A 14 35.32 15.50 -0.33
CA ALA A 14 34.93 15.24 1.05
C ALA A 14 33.43 15.53 1.30
N GLY A 15 32.84 16.56 0.70
CA GLY A 15 31.43 16.88 0.82
C GLY A 15 30.55 15.85 0.10
N ALA A 16 30.97 15.37 -1.07
CA ALA A 16 30.26 14.32 -1.80
C ALA A 16 30.28 12.98 -1.03
N ALA A 17 31.43 12.61 -0.44
CA ALA A 17 31.55 11.42 0.38
C ALA A 17 30.68 11.48 1.65
N ALA A 18 30.66 12.62 2.33
CA ALA A 18 29.80 12.85 3.49
C ALA A 18 28.30 12.77 3.11
N TRP A 19 27.90 13.36 1.99
CA TRP A 19 26.54 13.26 1.46
C TRP A 19 26.14 11.81 1.17
N GLN A 20 26.98 11.09 0.43
CA GLN A 20 26.75 9.70 0.08
C GLN A 20 26.69 8.79 1.34
N SER A 21 27.53 9.05 2.33
CA SER A 21 27.49 8.37 3.62
C SER A 21 26.17 8.62 4.38
N ALA A 22 25.64 9.85 4.32
CA ALA A 22 24.41 10.23 5.02
C ALA A 22 23.15 9.71 4.31
N VAL A 23 23.13 9.69 2.98
CA VAL A 23 21.96 9.33 2.15
C VAL A 23 21.96 7.83 1.81
N GLY A 24 23.10 7.23 1.57
CA GLY A 24 23.23 5.87 1.03
C GLY A 24 23.08 5.84 -0.50
N SER A 25 23.16 4.65 -1.06
CA SER A 25 23.14 4.43 -2.52
C SER A 25 21.77 3.90 -2.96
N MET A 26 21.20 4.51 -4.01
CA MET A 26 19.99 3.99 -4.66
C MET A 26 20.23 2.61 -5.28
N ALA A 27 21.39 2.36 -5.88
CA ALA A 27 21.71 1.04 -6.45
C ALA A 27 21.75 -0.06 -5.36
N GLN A 28 22.28 0.25 -4.16
CA GLN A 28 22.24 -0.69 -3.03
C GLN A 28 20.79 -0.91 -2.54
N TYR A 29 19.98 0.14 -2.51
CA TYR A 29 18.56 0.04 -2.16
C TYR A 29 17.79 -0.80 -3.17
N GLU A 30 18.02 -0.61 -4.46
CA GLU A 30 17.37 -1.39 -5.53
C GLU A 30 17.76 -2.87 -5.45
N ALA A 31 19.03 -3.18 -5.20
CA ALA A 31 19.49 -4.54 -4.95
C ALA A 31 18.84 -5.16 -3.69
N PHE A 32 18.76 -4.41 -2.60
CA PHE A 32 18.05 -4.82 -1.39
C PHE A 32 16.56 -5.08 -1.67
N ALA A 33 15.88 -4.18 -2.36
CA ALA A 33 14.48 -4.32 -2.70
C ALA A 33 14.22 -5.48 -3.69
N ALA A 34 15.16 -5.76 -4.59
CA ALA A 34 15.11 -6.89 -5.52
C ALA A 34 15.23 -8.24 -4.77
N GLY A 35 16.18 -8.38 -3.84
CA GLY A 35 16.34 -9.61 -3.04
C GLY A 35 15.09 -9.99 -2.25
N LEU A 36 14.33 -9.00 -1.76
CA LEU A 36 13.04 -9.25 -1.12
C LEU A 36 11.97 -9.80 -2.09
N ARG A 37 12.18 -9.64 -3.40
CA ARG A 37 11.29 -10.03 -4.50
C ARG A 37 11.82 -11.20 -5.31
N ASP A 38 12.82 -11.89 -4.81
CA ASP A 38 13.36 -13.09 -5.42
C ASP A 38 12.27 -14.14 -5.68
N ARG A 39 12.55 -15.02 -6.63
CA ARG A 39 11.63 -16.08 -7.03
C ARG A 39 11.10 -16.86 -5.81
N LEU A 40 9.81 -17.19 -5.87
CA LEU A 40 9.15 -18.02 -4.89
C LEU A 40 9.77 -19.44 -4.89
N THR A 41 10.25 -19.88 -3.74
CA THR A 41 10.75 -21.22 -3.46
C THR A 41 9.76 -22.00 -2.59
N PRO A 42 9.81 -23.35 -2.56
CA PRO A 42 8.82 -24.16 -1.83
C PRO A 42 8.92 -24.10 -0.30
N ASP A 43 9.85 -23.37 0.28
CA ASP A 43 9.98 -23.22 1.73
C ASP A 43 8.96 -22.21 2.30
N LEU A 44 8.61 -22.36 3.60
CA LEU A 44 7.63 -21.50 4.25
C LEU A 44 8.12 -20.06 4.40
N GLU A 45 9.43 -19.85 4.53
CA GLU A 45 9.99 -18.50 4.64
C GLU A 45 9.77 -17.71 3.36
N ALA A 46 9.91 -18.33 2.17
CA ALA A 46 9.60 -17.70 0.89
C ALA A 46 8.10 -17.41 0.75
N VAL A 47 7.23 -18.29 1.25
CA VAL A 47 5.77 -18.06 1.28
C VAL A 47 5.43 -16.84 2.15
N VAL A 48 6.00 -16.73 3.35
CA VAL A 48 5.83 -15.57 4.24
C VAL A 48 6.43 -14.31 3.59
N ARG A 49 7.60 -14.40 2.96
CA ARG A 49 8.20 -13.29 2.23
C ARG A 49 7.24 -12.71 1.18
N TYR A 50 6.58 -13.57 0.40
CA TYR A 50 5.57 -13.12 -0.56
C TYR A 50 4.35 -12.49 0.11
N ALA A 51 3.91 -13.02 1.25
CA ALA A 51 2.85 -12.40 2.05
C ALA A 51 3.22 -10.97 2.47
N THR A 52 4.46 -10.73 2.91
CA THR A 52 4.94 -9.41 3.33
C THR A 52 5.03 -8.37 2.20
N LEU A 53 4.99 -8.77 0.93
CA LEU A 53 4.96 -7.84 -0.21
C LEU A 53 3.59 -7.16 -0.39
N ALA A 54 2.60 -7.51 0.40
CA ALA A 54 1.25 -6.97 0.35
C ALA A 54 1.19 -5.45 0.60
N ALA A 55 0.09 -4.83 0.14
CA ALA A 55 -0.24 -3.45 0.49
C ALA A 55 -0.52 -3.34 2.00
N ASN A 56 -0.18 -2.21 2.59
CA ASN A 56 -0.49 -1.94 4.00
C ASN A 56 -0.41 -0.45 4.31
N SER A 57 -1.07 -0.02 5.39
CA SER A 57 -1.11 1.37 5.81
C SER A 57 0.29 1.89 6.14
N HIS A 58 0.66 3.06 5.62
CA HIS A 58 1.95 3.76 5.81
C HIS A 58 3.21 2.86 5.69
N ASN A 59 3.08 1.68 5.08
CA ASN A 59 4.12 0.65 5.03
C ASN A 59 4.62 0.26 6.43
N THR A 60 3.72 0.28 7.40
CA THR A 60 4.02 -0.11 8.79
C THR A 60 4.26 -1.61 8.92
N GLN A 61 3.67 -2.43 8.01
CA GLN A 61 3.74 -3.89 8.03
C GLN A 61 3.29 -4.45 9.38
N PRO A 62 2.00 -4.23 9.75
CA PRO A 62 1.48 -4.46 11.09
C PRO A 62 1.09 -5.94 11.31
N TRP A 63 1.98 -6.85 10.95
CA TRP A 63 1.77 -8.30 11.00
C TRP A 63 2.91 -9.05 11.67
N ARG A 64 2.53 -10.17 12.29
CA ARG A 64 3.40 -11.25 12.77
C ARG A 64 2.88 -12.56 12.21
N PHE A 65 3.78 -13.44 11.79
CA PHE A 65 3.45 -14.77 11.27
C PHE A 65 3.87 -15.83 12.29
N GLN A 66 2.94 -16.73 12.61
CA GLN A 66 3.21 -17.90 13.43
C GLN A 66 3.07 -19.15 12.56
N LEU A 67 4.08 -20.01 12.58
CA LEU A 67 4.14 -21.23 11.77
C LEU A 67 3.85 -22.43 12.67
N GLU A 68 2.70 -23.11 12.47
CA GLU A 68 2.24 -24.19 13.34
C GLU A 68 1.83 -25.41 12.51
N GLY A 69 2.69 -26.44 12.44
CA GLY A 69 2.37 -27.67 11.73
C GLY A 69 1.93 -27.41 10.27
N HIS A 70 0.66 -27.58 9.97
CA HIS A 70 0.04 -27.33 8.68
C HIS A 70 -0.81 -26.03 8.65
N ALA A 71 -0.47 -25.07 9.51
CA ALA A 71 -1.13 -23.78 9.57
C ALA A 71 -0.13 -22.62 9.61
N ILE A 72 -0.54 -21.47 9.08
CA ILE A 72 0.16 -20.19 9.21
C ILE A 72 -0.84 -19.19 9.76
N GLU A 73 -0.56 -18.61 10.92
CA GLU A 73 -1.36 -17.52 11.46
C GLU A 73 -0.75 -16.16 11.14
N ILE A 74 -1.60 -15.20 10.81
CA ILE A 74 -1.24 -13.79 10.65
C ILE A 74 -1.89 -13.03 11.79
N ARG A 75 -1.07 -12.55 12.73
CA ARG A 75 -1.49 -11.80 13.90
C ARG A 75 -1.19 -10.32 13.76
N PRO A 76 -2.01 -9.41 14.31
CA PRO A 76 -1.72 -7.99 14.32
C PRO A 76 -0.50 -7.68 15.19
N ASP A 77 0.41 -6.86 14.68
CA ASP A 77 1.50 -6.26 15.44
C ASP A 77 1.05 -4.87 15.92
N LEU A 78 0.40 -4.81 17.09
CA LEU A 78 -0.18 -3.58 17.64
C LEU A 78 0.86 -2.49 17.97
N GLN A 79 2.14 -2.84 18.03
CA GLN A 79 3.21 -1.85 18.19
C GLN A 79 3.43 -1.02 16.90
N ARG A 80 2.84 -1.49 15.79
CA ARG A 80 2.96 -0.88 14.45
C ARG A 80 1.66 -0.25 13.95
N ARG A 81 0.72 -0.04 14.85
CA ARG A 81 -0.54 0.65 14.55
C ARG A 81 -0.30 2.15 14.34
N THR A 82 -1.26 2.79 13.67
CA THR A 82 -1.27 4.24 13.41
C THR A 82 -2.53 4.84 14.06
N PRO A 83 -2.55 5.02 15.39
CA PRO A 83 -3.79 5.28 16.15
C PRO A 83 -4.41 6.65 15.87
N VAL A 84 -3.71 7.58 15.24
CA VAL A 84 -4.28 8.88 14.87
C VAL A 84 -5.04 8.76 13.54
N VAL A 85 -4.43 8.14 12.53
CA VAL A 85 -5.06 7.99 11.21
C VAL A 85 -6.03 6.80 11.18
N ASP A 86 -5.83 5.80 12.03
CA ASP A 86 -6.57 4.53 12.08
C ASP A 86 -6.95 4.17 13.53
N PRO A 87 -7.83 4.96 14.17
CA PRO A 87 -8.13 4.81 15.60
C PRO A 87 -8.90 3.52 15.95
N ASP A 88 -9.61 2.94 14.99
CA ASP A 88 -10.37 1.69 15.13
C ASP A 88 -9.60 0.46 14.58
N ASP A 89 -8.32 0.60 14.24
CA ASP A 89 -7.47 -0.43 13.62
C ASP A 89 -8.02 -1.01 12.30
N HIS A 90 -8.95 -0.32 11.66
CA HIS A 90 -9.58 -0.72 10.40
C HIS A 90 -8.53 -1.00 9.30
N HIS A 91 -7.65 -0.05 9.01
CA HIS A 91 -6.59 -0.23 8.01
C HIS A 91 -5.55 -1.27 8.42
N LEU A 92 -5.37 -1.48 9.73
CA LEU A 92 -4.53 -2.55 10.24
C LEU A 92 -5.10 -3.91 9.80
N TYR A 93 -6.39 -4.20 10.08
CA TYR A 93 -7.02 -5.47 9.67
C TYR A 93 -7.14 -5.61 8.14
N VAL A 94 -7.41 -4.54 7.41
CA VAL A 94 -7.31 -4.50 5.95
C VAL A 94 -5.90 -4.91 5.48
N SER A 95 -4.85 -4.45 6.15
CA SER A 95 -3.46 -4.81 5.83
C SER A 95 -3.19 -6.30 6.06
N LEU A 96 -3.75 -6.89 7.14
CA LEU A 96 -3.67 -8.35 7.35
C LEU A 96 -4.38 -9.11 6.23
N GLY A 97 -5.55 -8.64 5.78
CA GLY A 97 -6.27 -9.20 4.65
C GLY A 97 -5.47 -9.17 3.34
N CYS A 98 -4.77 -8.06 3.08
CA CYS A 98 -3.85 -7.96 1.94
C CYS A 98 -2.72 -9.01 2.03
N ALA A 99 -2.14 -9.20 3.22
CA ALA A 99 -1.10 -10.21 3.43
C ALA A 99 -1.64 -11.63 3.27
N ALA A 100 -2.86 -11.91 3.74
CA ALA A 100 -3.52 -13.21 3.58
C ALA A 100 -3.78 -13.55 2.11
N ALA A 101 -4.18 -12.58 1.27
CA ALA A 101 -4.36 -12.82 -0.15
C ALA A 101 -3.06 -13.25 -0.83
N ASN A 102 -1.95 -12.56 -0.55
CA ASN A 102 -0.64 -12.96 -1.05
C ASN A 102 -0.20 -14.32 -0.50
N LEU A 103 -0.41 -14.57 0.80
CA LEU A 103 -0.08 -15.83 1.46
C LEU A 103 -0.77 -17.01 0.76
N THR A 104 -2.09 -16.92 0.57
CA THR A 104 -2.90 -17.97 -0.07
C THR A 104 -2.39 -18.30 -1.47
N LEU A 105 -2.09 -17.27 -2.28
CA LEU A 105 -1.56 -17.43 -3.64
C LEU A 105 -0.18 -18.11 -3.63
N ALA A 106 0.74 -17.62 -2.78
CA ALA A 106 2.09 -18.15 -2.68
C ALA A 106 2.11 -19.59 -2.12
N ALA A 107 1.30 -19.87 -1.10
CA ALA A 107 1.18 -21.18 -0.51
C ALA A 107 0.62 -22.20 -1.54
N ALA A 108 -0.44 -21.87 -2.24
CA ALA A 108 -1.00 -22.73 -3.28
C ALA A 108 0.00 -23.00 -4.41
N ALA A 109 0.74 -21.98 -4.85
CA ALA A 109 1.79 -22.11 -5.86
C ALA A 109 2.97 -22.99 -5.44
N THR A 110 3.15 -23.21 -4.14
CA THR A 110 4.19 -24.09 -3.56
C THR A 110 3.66 -25.45 -3.09
N GLY A 111 2.43 -25.83 -3.48
CA GLY A 111 1.85 -27.13 -3.11
C GLY A 111 1.21 -27.15 -1.72
N ARG A 112 0.88 -25.99 -1.17
CA ARG A 112 0.20 -25.83 0.13
C ARG A 112 -1.16 -25.15 -0.06
N ALA A 113 -2.03 -25.75 -0.87
CA ALA A 113 -3.38 -25.26 -1.06
C ALA A 113 -4.18 -25.35 0.25
N GLY A 114 -4.97 -24.33 0.56
CA GLY A 114 -5.70 -24.25 1.81
C GLY A 114 -6.68 -23.09 1.85
N GLU A 115 -7.22 -22.83 3.04
CA GLU A 115 -8.23 -21.80 3.26
C GLU A 115 -7.83 -20.88 4.42
N ALA A 116 -8.12 -19.60 4.25
CA ALA A 116 -7.93 -18.59 5.28
C ALA A 116 -9.25 -18.32 6.00
N SER A 117 -9.24 -18.37 7.32
CA SER A 117 -10.38 -18.06 8.19
C SER A 117 -9.96 -17.08 9.29
N LEU A 118 -10.95 -16.46 9.93
CA LEU A 118 -10.70 -15.68 11.14
C LEU A 118 -10.25 -16.62 12.26
N THR A 119 -9.28 -16.20 13.08
CA THR A 119 -8.90 -16.96 14.28
C THR A 119 -10.05 -17.00 15.28
N ALA A 120 -10.09 -18.00 16.16
CA ALA A 120 -11.18 -18.21 17.13
C ALA A 120 -11.41 -17.00 18.06
N ASP A 121 -10.37 -16.23 18.34
CA ASP A 121 -10.43 -15.00 19.14
C ASP A 121 -10.82 -13.75 18.33
N GLY A 122 -11.04 -13.89 17.00
CA GLY A 122 -11.41 -12.79 16.11
C GLY A 122 -10.30 -11.77 15.82
N ASN A 123 -9.06 -12.02 16.26
CA ASN A 123 -7.98 -11.05 16.23
C ASN A 123 -6.86 -11.37 15.23
N GLY A 124 -7.10 -12.26 14.28
CA GLY A 124 -6.10 -12.62 13.28
C GLY A 124 -6.68 -13.52 12.21
N ILE A 125 -5.80 -14.02 11.36
CA ILE A 125 -6.16 -14.90 10.25
C ILE A 125 -5.38 -16.19 10.43
N ARG A 126 -6.06 -17.32 10.32
CA ARG A 126 -5.48 -18.65 10.26
C ARG A 126 -5.63 -19.21 8.85
N TYR A 127 -4.53 -19.63 8.27
CA TYR A 127 -4.47 -20.32 7.00
C TYR A 127 -4.09 -21.77 7.22
N ASP A 128 -5.09 -22.67 7.13
CA ASP A 128 -4.89 -24.11 7.21
C ASP A 128 -4.66 -24.68 5.81
N TYR A 129 -3.62 -25.49 5.61
CA TYR A 129 -3.25 -26.01 4.32
C TYR A 129 -2.97 -27.51 4.31
N PHE A 130 -3.10 -28.12 3.15
CA PHE A 130 -2.73 -29.50 2.89
C PHE A 130 -1.59 -29.56 1.88
N MET A 131 -0.69 -30.51 2.06
CA MET A 131 0.39 -30.77 1.09
C MET A 131 -0.19 -31.44 -0.15
N GLY A 132 0.14 -30.93 -1.32
CA GLY A 132 -0.36 -31.44 -2.60
C GLY A 132 0.45 -30.90 -3.79
N ALA A 133 -0.09 -31.06 -4.98
CA ALA A 133 0.51 -30.51 -6.18
C ALA A 133 0.45 -28.98 -6.18
N PRO A 134 1.50 -28.29 -6.65
CA PRO A 134 1.46 -26.84 -6.85
C PRO A 134 0.31 -26.40 -7.74
N LYS A 135 -0.43 -25.37 -7.30
CA LYS A 135 -1.56 -24.80 -8.05
C LYS A 135 -1.17 -23.40 -8.51
N ALA A 136 -0.89 -23.25 -9.80
CA ALA A 136 -0.56 -21.97 -10.39
C ALA A 136 -1.79 -21.03 -10.42
N ASP A 137 -1.60 -19.80 -10.00
CA ASP A 137 -2.53 -18.68 -10.20
C ASP A 137 -1.75 -17.54 -10.88
N PRO A 138 -2.23 -17.00 -12.01
CA PRO A 138 -1.54 -15.91 -12.71
C PRO A 138 -1.30 -14.66 -11.86
N LEU A 139 -2.03 -14.48 -10.78
CA LEU A 139 -1.82 -13.37 -9.84
C LEU A 139 -0.56 -13.56 -8.98
N THR A 140 -0.07 -14.78 -8.81
CA THR A 140 1.16 -15.05 -8.04
C THR A 140 2.38 -14.34 -8.62
N ASP A 141 2.50 -14.32 -9.96
CA ASP A 141 3.61 -13.64 -10.67
C ASP A 141 3.55 -12.11 -10.59
N ALA A 142 2.40 -11.57 -10.21
CA ALA A 142 2.23 -10.13 -9.99
C ALA A 142 2.66 -9.68 -8.58
N ILE A 143 2.73 -10.58 -7.61
CA ILE A 143 3.09 -10.25 -6.21
C ILE A 143 4.41 -9.48 -6.12
N PRO A 144 5.54 -9.94 -6.69
CA PRO A 144 6.81 -9.22 -6.60
C PRO A 144 6.84 -7.91 -7.41
N LYS A 145 5.90 -7.71 -8.34
CA LYS A 145 5.84 -6.55 -9.24
C LYS A 145 4.90 -5.45 -8.75
N ARG A 146 3.95 -5.79 -7.87
CA ARG A 146 2.95 -4.85 -7.38
C ARG A 146 3.60 -3.72 -6.57
N GLN A 147 3.21 -2.50 -6.85
CA GLN A 147 3.60 -1.31 -6.08
C GLN A 147 2.45 -0.30 -6.00
N SER A 148 2.49 0.58 -4.99
CA SER A 148 1.67 1.78 -4.94
C SER A 148 2.46 2.93 -5.57
N THR A 149 1.97 3.46 -6.68
CA THR A 149 2.69 4.44 -7.52
C THR A 149 2.07 5.82 -7.38
N ARG A 150 2.70 6.68 -6.58
CA ARG A 150 2.23 8.05 -6.30
C ARG A 150 2.78 9.05 -7.33
N ALA A 151 2.64 8.74 -8.62
CA ALA A 151 2.96 9.62 -9.74
C ALA A 151 1.69 9.98 -10.51
N GLU A 152 1.77 10.97 -11.37
CA GLU A 152 0.76 11.19 -12.40
C GLU A 152 0.77 10.00 -13.37
N TYR A 153 -0.42 9.60 -13.83
CA TYR A 153 -0.57 8.54 -14.84
C TYR A 153 -0.73 9.18 -16.23
N ASP A 154 -0.87 8.36 -17.27
CA ASP A 154 -0.93 8.88 -18.63
C ASP A 154 -2.35 9.32 -19.10
N GLY A 155 -3.35 9.18 -18.25
CA GLY A 155 -4.75 9.56 -18.52
C GLY A 155 -5.50 8.63 -19.47
N ARG A 156 -4.87 7.58 -19.98
CA ARG A 156 -5.45 6.62 -20.90
C ARG A 156 -6.56 5.82 -20.22
N ALA A 157 -7.70 5.66 -20.91
CA ALA A 157 -8.80 4.84 -20.41
C ALA A 157 -8.43 3.37 -20.30
N THR A 158 -8.97 2.69 -19.31
CA THR A 158 -8.86 1.24 -19.16
C THR A 158 -9.93 0.56 -20.00
N PRO A 159 -9.59 -0.45 -20.85
CA PRO A 159 -10.56 -1.20 -21.62
C PRO A 159 -11.62 -1.87 -20.74
N SER A 160 -12.84 -2.01 -21.24
CA SER A 160 -13.94 -2.65 -20.49
C SER A 160 -13.65 -4.08 -20.08
N ALA A 161 -12.93 -4.85 -20.92
CA ALA A 161 -12.50 -6.20 -20.59
C ALA A 161 -11.54 -6.23 -19.40
N ASP A 162 -10.64 -5.25 -19.28
CA ASP A 162 -9.70 -5.12 -18.17
C ASP A 162 -10.44 -4.69 -16.89
N LEU A 163 -11.44 -3.79 -17.01
CA LEU A 163 -12.30 -3.43 -15.87
C LEU A 163 -13.05 -4.65 -15.34
N ALA A 164 -13.62 -5.47 -16.21
CA ALA A 164 -14.28 -6.71 -15.82
C ALA A 164 -13.32 -7.75 -15.19
N GLU A 165 -12.03 -7.77 -15.63
CA GLU A 165 -11.00 -8.60 -14.98
C GLU A 165 -10.69 -8.10 -13.56
N LEU A 166 -10.60 -6.77 -13.37
CA LEU A 166 -10.39 -6.16 -12.05
C LEU A 166 -11.53 -6.48 -11.10
N GLU A 167 -12.80 -6.37 -11.55
CA GLU A 167 -13.99 -6.73 -10.75
C GLU A 167 -13.99 -8.20 -10.37
N ARG A 168 -13.72 -9.11 -11.33
CA ARG A 168 -13.64 -10.55 -11.05
C ARG A 168 -12.54 -10.91 -10.07
N ALA A 169 -11.37 -10.28 -10.19
CA ALA A 169 -10.26 -10.52 -9.27
C ALA A 169 -10.58 -10.08 -7.84
N ALA A 170 -11.32 -8.99 -7.70
CA ALA A 170 -11.74 -8.42 -6.41
C ALA A 170 -12.97 -9.11 -5.79
N ALA A 171 -13.61 -10.04 -6.49
CA ALA A 171 -14.83 -10.70 -6.02
C ALA A 171 -14.55 -11.58 -4.80
N ILE A 172 -14.80 -11.07 -3.62
CA ILE A 172 -14.71 -11.74 -2.32
C ILE A 172 -16.09 -11.65 -1.63
N PRO A 173 -16.65 -12.74 -1.09
CA PRO A 173 -17.93 -12.73 -0.39
C PRO A 173 -17.95 -11.70 0.75
N GLY A 174 -19.03 -10.91 0.86
CA GLY A 174 -19.18 -9.86 1.87
C GLY A 174 -18.45 -8.55 1.54
N VAL A 175 -17.90 -8.43 0.32
CA VAL A 175 -17.26 -7.17 -0.18
C VAL A 175 -17.93 -6.75 -1.48
N SER A 176 -18.23 -5.48 -1.62
CA SER A 176 -18.62 -4.87 -2.90
C SER A 176 -17.59 -3.86 -3.37
N LEU A 177 -17.49 -3.72 -4.68
CA LEU A 177 -16.60 -2.82 -5.37
C LEU A 177 -17.39 -1.88 -6.27
N ALA A 178 -17.15 -0.57 -6.15
CA ALA A 178 -17.61 0.42 -7.10
C ALA A 178 -16.44 0.92 -7.93
N LEU A 179 -16.51 0.78 -9.26
CA LEU A 179 -15.56 1.36 -10.20
C LEU A 179 -16.11 2.68 -10.74
N VAL A 180 -15.35 3.74 -10.57
CA VAL A 180 -15.69 5.08 -11.06
C VAL A 180 -14.71 5.44 -12.18
N THR A 181 -15.18 5.51 -13.40
CA THR A 181 -14.39 5.86 -14.60
C THR A 181 -14.92 7.10 -15.33
N ASP A 182 -16.13 7.54 -15.01
CA ASP A 182 -16.65 8.81 -15.56
C ASP A 182 -16.04 10.02 -14.85
N ARG A 183 -15.71 11.02 -15.64
CA ARG A 183 -14.96 12.19 -15.16
C ARG A 183 -15.72 13.02 -14.13
N ALA A 184 -17.05 13.10 -14.22
CA ALA A 184 -17.83 13.90 -13.31
C ALA A 184 -17.78 13.34 -11.88
N ARG A 185 -18.00 12.02 -11.71
CA ARG A 185 -17.87 11.37 -10.40
C ARG A 185 -16.41 11.31 -9.92
N MET A 186 -15.43 11.13 -10.82
CA MET A 186 -14.02 11.21 -10.44
C MET A 186 -13.65 12.59 -9.88
N ASN A 187 -14.22 13.67 -10.44
CA ASN A 187 -14.02 15.03 -9.90
C ASN A 187 -14.63 15.17 -8.51
N GLN A 188 -15.82 14.60 -8.27
CA GLN A 188 -16.42 14.59 -6.93
C GLN A 188 -15.55 13.81 -5.92
N VAL A 189 -15.03 12.64 -6.30
CA VAL A 189 -14.08 11.88 -5.46
C VAL A 189 -12.82 12.71 -5.18
N ARG A 190 -12.27 13.40 -6.19
CA ARG A 190 -11.13 14.29 -6.01
C ARG A 190 -11.41 15.35 -4.95
N ASP A 191 -12.55 16.02 -5.05
CA ASP A 191 -12.88 17.11 -4.16
C ASP A 191 -13.02 16.64 -2.70
N VAL A 192 -13.60 15.46 -2.48
CA VAL A 192 -13.67 14.83 -1.14
C VAL A 192 -12.28 14.40 -0.64
N VAL A 193 -11.40 13.92 -1.52
CA VAL A 193 -9.99 13.60 -1.16
C VAL A 193 -9.24 14.86 -0.75
N LEU A 194 -9.39 15.96 -1.47
CA LEU A 194 -8.74 17.24 -1.15
C LEU A 194 -9.23 17.79 0.20
N ALA A 195 -10.53 17.71 0.48
CA ALA A 195 -11.09 18.09 1.78
C ALA A 195 -10.51 17.22 2.92
N GLY A 196 -10.38 15.92 2.70
CA GLY A 196 -9.76 15.01 3.68
C GLY A 196 -8.28 15.28 3.90
N ASN A 197 -7.53 15.58 2.84
CA ASN A 197 -6.12 15.97 2.96
C ASN A 197 -5.96 17.29 3.75
N GLU A 198 -6.84 18.25 3.53
CA GLU A 198 -6.82 19.51 4.28
C GLU A 198 -7.07 19.30 5.78
N ASP A 199 -8.07 18.48 6.15
CA ASP A 199 -8.34 18.13 7.54
C ASP A 199 -7.12 17.46 8.20
N GLN A 200 -6.55 16.46 7.52
CA GLN A 200 -5.41 15.71 8.05
C GLN A 200 -4.16 16.57 8.23
N MET A 201 -3.83 17.39 7.23
CA MET A 201 -2.63 18.23 7.29
C MET A 201 -2.76 19.39 8.28
N ASN A 202 -3.99 19.80 8.64
CA ASN A 202 -4.25 20.78 9.68
C ASN A 202 -4.29 20.16 11.09
N ASP A 203 -4.28 18.83 11.22
CA ASP A 203 -4.17 18.13 12.50
C ASP A 203 -2.70 17.92 12.89
N PRO A 204 -2.20 18.59 13.95
CA PRO A 204 -0.83 18.38 14.41
C PRO A 204 -0.54 16.95 14.90
N ALA A 205 -1.56 16.18 15.33
CA ALA A 205 -1.38 14.81 15.76
C ALA A 205 -1.13 13.91 14.55
N PHE A 206 -1.92 14.06 13.46
CA PHE A 206 -1.70 13.39 12.19
C PHE A 206 -0.31 13.69 11.62
N MET A 207 0.08 14.97 11.58
CA MET A 207 1.39 15.38 11.06
C MET A 207 2.56 14.76 11.85
N ARG A 208 2.44 14.64 13.17
CA ARG A 208 3.45 13.96 14.02
C ARG A 208 3.51 12.46 13.71
N GLU A 209 2.36 11.78 13.60
CA GLU A 209 2.31 10.36 13.29
C GLU A 209 2.85 10.07 11.88
N LEU A 210 2.43 10.82 10.86
CA LEU A 210 2.93 10.69 9.49
C LEU A 210 4.46 10.83 9.46
N LYS A 211 4.99 11.82 10.17
CA LYS A 211 6.42 12.11 10.24
C LYS A 211 7.23 10.91 10.74
N GLN A 212 6.73 10.13 11.70
CA GLN A 212 7.42 8.93 12.22
C GLN A 212 7.62 7.85 11.15
N TRP A 213 6.75 7.80 10.15
CA TRP A 213 6.78 6.78 9.10
C TRP A 213 7.49 7.20 7.82
N ILE A 214 8.04 8.42 7.71
CA ILE A 214 8.77 8.85 6.49
C ILE A 214 10.23 8.41 6.56
N ARG A 215 10.74 7.92 5.42
CA ARG A 215 12.14 7.54 5.20
C ARG A 215 12.69 8.36 4.04
N PHE A 216 13.56 9.34 4.33
CA PHE A 216 14.00 10.34 3.35
C PHE A 216 15.10 9.86 2.40
N ASN A 217 15.73 8.71 2.69
CA ASN A 217 16.88 8.25 1.92
C ASN A 217 17.02 6.71 1.93
N PRO A 218 17.78 6.14 0.98
CA PRO A 218 18.04 4.71 0.89
C PRO A 218 18.58 4.09 2.18
N ARG A 219 19.53 4.78 2.84
CA ARG A 219 20.13 4.28 4.08
C ARG A 219 19.09 4.05 5.19
N SER A 220 18.24 5.06 5.43
CA SER A 220 17.20 4.95 6.47
C SER A 220 16.13 3.93 6.08
N ALA A 221 15.75 3.84 4.80
CA ALA A 221 14.78 2.89 4.31
C ALA A 221 15.27 1.43 4.42
N MET A 222 16.54 1.15 4.09
CA MET A 222 17.13 -0.17 4.28
C MET A 222 17.30 -0.54 5.75
N ALA A 223 17.72 0.41 6.58
CA ALA A 223 17.96 0.16 8.01
C ALA A 223 16.66 -0.15 8.77
N SER A 224 15.54 0.52 8.45
CA SER A 224 14.26 0.28 9.11
C SER A 224 13.45 -0.86 8.44
N GLY A 225 13.60 -1.04 7.13
CA GLY A 225 12.81 -1.98 6.34
C GLY A 225 11.32 -1.61 6.24
N ASP A 226 10.92 -0.40 6.66
CA ASP A 226 9.52 0.02 6.76
C ASP A 226 9.30 1.49 6.37
N GLY A 227 8.08 1.96 6.52
CA GLY A 227 7.70 3.34 6.32
C GLY A 227 7.59 3.78 4.86
N LEU A 228 7.26 5.05 4.71
CA LEU A 228 7.06 5.71 3.42
C LEU A 228 8.40 6.22 2.89
N PHE A 229 8.99 5.48 1.98
CA PHE A 229 10.25 5.89 1.34
C PHE A 229 10.00 7.00 0.32
N SER A 230 10.62 8.16 0.51
CA SER A 230 10.40 9.36 -0.31
C SER A 230 10.58 9.12 -1.81
N ALA A 231 11.59 8.33 -2.21
CA ALA A 231 11.83 8.02 -3.62
C ALA A 231 10.71 7.16 -4.25
N SER A 232 9.97 6.36 -3.45
CA SER A 232 8.80 5.63 -3.94
C SER A 232 7.62 6.54 -4.28
N SER A 233 7.71 7.82 -3.95
CA SER A 233 6.75 8.88 -4.34
C SER A 233 7.37 9.89 -5.30
N GLY A 234 8.55 9.57 -5.87
CA GLY A 234 9.25 10.45 -6.83
C GLY A 234 9.96 11.64 -6.20
N ASN A 235 10.11 11.68 -4.88
CA ASN A 235 10.83 12.76 -4.19
C ASN A 235 12.34 12.46 -4.14
N PRO A 236 13.21 13.49 -4.13
CA PRO A 236 14.64 13.31 -4.02
C PRO A 236 15.04 12.71 -2.66
N ALA A 237 16.15 11.97 -2.66
CA ALA A 237 16.75 11.48 -1.44
C ALA A 237 17.51 12.60 -0.72
N LEU A 238 17.27 12.81 0.56
CA LEU A 238 17.88 13.82 1.39
C LEU A 238 18.50 13.19 2.65
N PRO A 239 19.62 13.72 3.20
CA PRO A 239 20.02 13.39 4.55
C PRO A 239 18.86 13.59 5.53
N THR A 240 18.68 12.66 6.48
CA THR A 240 17.49 12.63 7.34
C THR A 240 17.19 13.98 8.02
N GLY A 241 18.22 14.67 8.55
CA GLY A 241 18.04 15.98 9.18
C GLY A 241 17.53 17.06 8.22
N LEU A 242 18.06 17.10 6.98
CA LEU A 242 17.57 18.00 5.94
C LEU A 242 16.17 17.61 5.47
N GLY A 243 15.87 16.31 5.40
CA GLY A 243 14.54 15.80 5.09
C GLY A 243 13.49 16.30 6.08
N TRP A 244 13.81 16.31 7.37
CA TRP A 244 12.93 16.87 8.40
C TRP A 244 12.68 18.36 8.22
N ILE A 245 13.73 19.15 7.97
CA ILE A 245 13.61 20.59 7.71
C ILE A 245 12.75 20.84 6.46
N ALA A 246 12.98 20.08 5.39
CA ALA A 246 12.21 20.19 4.15
C ALA A 246 10.74 19.83 4.39
N PHE A 247 10.45 18.76 5.14
CA PHE A 247 9.09 18.38 5.51
C PHE A 247 8.39 19.52 6.27
N ASP A 248 9.00 20.04 7.34
CA ASP A 248 8.39 21.08 8.16
C ASP A 248 8.20 22.42 7.44
N ARG A 249 8.99 22.72 6.39
CA ARG A 249 8.95 24.00 5.68
C ARG A 249 8.19 23.97 4.34
N LEU A 250 8.21 22.85 3.64
CA LEU A 250 7.76 22.72 2.26
C LEU A 250 6.52 21.84 2.10
N PHE A 251 6.27 20.93 3.04
CA PHE A 251 5.09 20.07 3.02
C PHE A 251 3.88 20.86 3.55
N ASN A 252 3.02 21.30 2.64
CA ASN A 252 1.87 22.14 2.96
C ASN A 252 0.62 21.73 2.19
N VAL A 253 -0.56 22.06 2.74
CA VAL A 253 -1.88 21.72 2.22
C VAL A 253 -2.03 22.08 0.73
N ALA A 254 -1.69 23.32 0.36
CA ALA A 254 -1.91 23.81 -1.00
C ALA A 254 -1.10 23.01 -2.04
N GLN A 255 0.15 22.66 -1.70
CA GLN A 255 0.99 21.85 -2.60
C GLN A 255 0.50 20.42 -2.70
N GLU A 256 0.16 19.80 -1.57
CA GLU A 256 -0.33 18.42 -1.57
C GLU A 256 -1.71 18.30 -2.25
N ASN A 257 -2.60 19.26 -2.04
CA ASN A 257 -3.87 19.30 -2.78
C ASN A 257 -3.66 19.42 -4.30
N ARG A 258 -2.70 20.24 -4.76
CA ARG A 258 -2.36 20.27 -6.19
C ARG A 258 -1.80 18.93 -6.69
N ASN A 259 -0.99 18.25 -5.87
CA ASN A 259 -0.43 16.93 -6.22
C ASN A 259 -1.55 15.87 -6.35
N TYR A 260 -2.45 15.79 -5.35
CA TYR A 260 -3.59 14.87 -5.40
C TYR A 260 -4.52 15.17 -6.56
N ALA A 261 -4.83 16.43 -6.82
CA ALA A 261 -5.67 16.83 -7.96
C ALA A 261 -5.07 16.30 -9.29
N ARG A 262 -3.81 16.62 -9.59
CA ARG A 262 -3.15 16.13 -10.82
C ARG A 262 -3.09 14.59 -10.89
N GLN A 263 -2.82 13.93 -9.77
CA GLN A 263 -2.76 12.48 -9.72
C GLN A 263 -4.11 11.83 -10.00
N ILE A 264 -5.21 12.39 -9.47
CA ILE A 264 -6.57 11.87 -9.71
C ILE A 264 -7.01 12.23 -11.12
N ASP A 265 -6.77 13.45 -11.59
CA ASP A 265 -7.14 13.91 -12.93
C ASP A 265 -6.45 13.11 -14.03
N SER A 266 -5.23 12.63 -13.80
CA SER A 266 -4.47 11.77 -14.71
C SER A 266 -4.81 10.27 -14.59
N SER A 267 -5.68 9.87 -13.65
CA SER A 267 -6.05 8.47 -13.47
C SER A 267 -7.12 8.01 -14.46
N ALA A 268 -7.08 6.71 -14.81
CA ALA A 268 -8.09 6.05 -15.63
C ALA A 268 -9.40 5.81 -14.85
N GLY A 269 -9.30 5.64 -13.53
CA GLY A 269 -10.44 5.42 -12.68
C GLY A 269 -10.08 5.37 -11.19
N VAL A 270 -11.13 5.22 -10.39
CA VAL A 270 -11.07 5.03 -8.94
C VAL A 270 -11.90 3.80 -8.58
N ALA A 271 -11.37 2.96 -7.70
CA ALA A 271 -12.02 1.80 -7.11
C ALA A 271 -12.33 2.10 -5.64
N ILE A 272 -13.58 1.92 -5.22
CA ILE A 272 -14.03 2.11 -3.84
C ILE A 272 -14.55 0.76 -3.33
N PHE A 273 -14.01 0.29 -2.21
CA PHE A 273 -14.36 -0.99 -1.62
C PHE A 273 -15.22 -0.78 -0.38
N PHE A 274 -16.22 -1.67 -0.21
CA PHE A 274 -17.16 -1.65 0.90
C PHE A 274 -17.30 -3.04 1.49
N GLY A 275 -17.01 -3.21 2.77
CA GLY A 275 -17.39 -4.39 3.53
C GLY A 275 -18.89 -4.38 3.85
N GLU A 276 -19.47 -5.55 4.00
CA GLU A 276 -20.87 -5.67 4.38
C GLU A 276 -21.14 -5.16 5.81
N ARG A 277 -20.16 -5.33 6.71
CA ARG A 277 -20.22 -4.89 8.11
C ARG A 277 -18.90 -4.25 8.54
N PRO A 278 -18.92 -3.31 9.51
CA PRO A 278 -17.70 -2.69 10.05
C PRO A 278 -17.10 -3.55 11.19
N ASP A 279 -16.59 -4.74 10.85
CA ASP A 279 -15.94 -5.66 11.77
C ASP A 279 -14.64 -6.23 11.18
N HIS A 280 -13.81 -6.88 12.01
CA HIS A 280 -12.50 -7.41 11.62
C HIS A 280 -12.60 -8.40 10.44
N ASP A 281 -13.62 -9.27 10.40
CA ASP A 281 -13.80 -10.24 9.32
C ASP A 281 -13.98 -9.54 7.96
N HIS A 282 -14.87 -8.53 7.92
CA HIS A 282 -15.14 -7.79 6.69
C HIS A 282 -13.97 -6.90 6.29
N TRP A 283 -13.27 -6.27 7.22
CA TRP A 283 -12.07 -5.49 6.92
C TRP A 283 -10.95 -6.37 6.35
N ILE A 284 -10.77 -7.59 6.87
CA ILE A 284 -9.85 -8.60 6.31
C ILE A 284 -10.27 -8.95 4.88
N ARG A 285 -11.56 -9.22 4.63
CA ARG A 285 -12.09 -9.53 3.30
C ARG A 285 -11.91 -8.37 2.33
N VAL A 286 -12.13 -7.14 2.76
CA VAL A 286 -11.81 -5.92 1.97
C VAL A 286 -10.34 -5.88 1.60
N GLY A 287 -9.44 -6.19 2.53
CA GLY A 287 -8.02 -6.30 2.27
C GLY A 287 -7.69 -7.37 1.23
N GLN A 288 -8.31 -8.55 1.32
CA GLN A 288 -8.16 -9.61 0.33
C GLN A 288 -8.64 -9.18 -1.07
N ALA A 289 -9.81 -8.55 -1.15
CA ALA A 289 -10.39 -8.05 -2.40
C ALA A 289 -9.48 -6.98 -3.03
N CYS A 290 -9.06 -6.00 -2.25
CA CYS A 290 -8.18 -4.92 -2.70
C CYS A 290 -6.82 -5.45 -3.17
N GLN A 291 -6.22 -6.40 -2.46
CA GLN A 291 -4.93 -6.97 -2.87
C GLN A 291 -5.07 -7.76 -4.18
N ARG A 292 -6.10 -8.57 -4.35
CA ARG A 292 -6.37 -9.29 -5.61
C ARG A 292 -6.62 -8.32 -6.77
N PHE A 293 -7.39 -7.24 -6.54
CA PHE A 293 -7.54 -6.13 -7.49
C PHE A 293 -6.19 -5.55 -7.89
N ALA A 294 -5.33 -5.24 -6.92
CA ALA A 294 -4.01 -4.67 -7.15
C ALA A 294 -3.07 -5.59 -7.93
N LEU A 295 -3.15 -6.91 -7.70
CA LEU A 295 -2.41 -7.92 -8.46
C LEU A 295 -2.92 -8.03 -9.90
N ALA A 296 -4.24 -8.04 -10.10
CA ALA A 296 -4.84 -8.04 -11.44
C ALA A 296 -4.47 -6.76 -12.21
N ALA A 297 -4.55 -5.59 -11.56
CA ALA A 297 -4.10 -4.33 -12.14
C ALA A 297 -2.62 -4.40 -12.57
N THR A 298 -1.75 -4.96 -11.71
CA THR A 298 -0.33 -5.14 -12.02
C THR A 298 -0.12 -6.06 -13.23
N LYS A 299 -0.86 -7.16 -13.32
CA LYS A 299 -0.83 -8.10 -14.46
C LYS A 299 -1.26 -7.42 -15.76
N LEU A 300 -2.23 -6.52 -15.71
CA LEU A 300 -2.73 -5.72 -16.84
C LEU A 300 -1.84 -4.50 -17.17
N GLY A 301 -0.71 -4.33 -16.47
CA GLY A 301 0.19 -3.18 -16.66
C GLY A 301 -0.30 -1.88 -16.02
N LEU A 302 -1.38 -1.93 -15.26
CA LEU A 302 -1.91 -0.80 -14.51
C LEU A 302 -1.10 -0.57 -13.22
N LYS A 303 -1.07 0.67 -12.78
CA LYS A 303 -0.57 1.10 -11.47
C LYS A 303 -1.76 1.45 -10.57
N ILE A 304 -1.53 1.37 -9.27
CA ILE A 304 -2.51 1.79 -8.25
C ILE A 304 -1.88 2.75 -7.26
N ALA A 305 -2.70 3.58 -6.63
CA ALA A 305 -2.31 4.31 -5.42
C ALA A 305 -3.53 4.54 -4.53
N PHE A 306 -3.33 4.41 -3.22
CA PHE A 306 -4.35 4.70 -2.22
C PHE A 306 -4.55 6.21 -2.06
N ILE A 307 -5.80 6.63 -1.94
CA ILE A 307 -6.26 8.00 -1.69
C ILE A 307 -7.32 7.95 -0.59
N ASN A 308 -6.94 7.41 0.58
CA ASN A 308 -7.85 7.04 1.67
C ASN A 308 -8.26 8.20 2.59
N GLN A 309 -7.87 9.43 2.31
CA GLN A 309 -8.24 10.59 3.13
C GLN A 309 -9.75 10.63 3.48
N PRO A 310 -10.69 10.36 2.53
CA PRO A 310 -12.11 10.34 2.86
C PRO A 310 -12.55 9.18 3.76
N ILE A 311 -11.73 8.14 3.88
CA ILE A 311 -11.97 7.00 4.77
C ILE A 311 -11.46 7.32 6.17
N GLU A 312 -10.27 7.90 6.24
CA GLU A 312 -9.55 8.23 7.48
C GLU A 312 -10.24 9.40 8.19
N VAL A 313 -10.80 10.35 7.45
CA VAL A 313 -11.60 11.47 7.98
C VAL A 313 -13.09 11.09 8.04
N ALA A 314 -13.55 10.67 9.22
CA ALA A 314 -14.85 10.03 9.40
C ALA A 314 -16.05 10.82 8.85
N ARG A 315 -16.03 12.17 8.94
CA ARG A 315 -17.11 13.02 8.44
C ARG A 315 -17.32 12.95 6.92
N LEU A 316 -16.29 12.54 6.16
CA LEU A 316 -16.32 12.48 4.69
C LEU A 316 -16.77 11.13 4.13
N ARG A 317 -16.91 10.10 4.98
CA ARG A 317 -17.28 8.75 4.55
C ARG A 317 -18.65 8.72 3.85
N GLY A 318 -19.63 9.47 4.39
CA GLY A 318 -20.95 9.58 3.81
C GLY A 318 -20.97 10.27 2.44
N ASP A 319 -20.19 11.34 2.29
CA ASP A 319 -20.08 12.07 1.02
C ASP A 319 -19.47 11.17 -0.06
N LEU A 320 -18.41 10.42 0.27
CA LEU A 320 -17.79 9.48 -0.65
C LEU A 320 -18.75 8.35 -1.06
N ALA A 321 -19.50 7.78 -0.11
CA ALA A 321 -20.46 6.71 -0.39
C ALA A 321 -21.58 7.20 -1.33
N ALA A 322 -22.10 8.41 -1.09
CA ALA A 322 -23.17 9.00 -1.90
C ALA A 322 -22.79 9.19 -3.38
N ILE A 323 -21.51 9.44 -3.71
CA ILE A 323 -21.04 9.58 -5.09
C ILE A 323 -21.34 8.33 -5.92
N VAL A 324 -21.33 7.15 -5.30
CA VAL A 324 -21.58 5.86 -5.95
C VAL A 324 -22.93 5.25 -5.60
N GLY A 325 -23.79 5.99 -4.91
CA GLY A 325 -25.15 5.56 -4.54
C GLY A 325 -25.16 4.52 -3.41
N GLU A 326 -24.09 4.46 -2.59
CA GLU A 326 -23.98 3.58 -1.44
C GLU A 326 -24.32 4.30 -0.14
N THR A 327 -24.77 3.52 0.86
CA THR A 327 -25.04 4.02 2.21
C THR A 327 -24.12 3.40 3.27
N ARG A 328 -23.40 2.34 2.90
CA ARG A 328 -22.44 1.68 3.78
C ARG A 328 -21.19 2.52 3.96
N ARG A 329 -20.45 2.26 5.05
CA ARG A 329 -19.11 2.82 5.26
C ARG A 329 -18.20 2.37 4.11
N PRO A 330 -17.56 3.28 3.37
CA PRO A 330 -16.49 2.90 2.47
C PRO A 330 -15.24 2.54 3.28
N ASP A 331 -14.51 1.52 2.83
CA ASP A 331 -13.35 0.99 3.55
C ASP A 331 -12.01 1.32 2.89
N LEU A 332 -11.96 1.37 1.55
CA LEU A 332 -10.75 1.75 0.81
C LEU A 332 -11.09 2.52 -0.44
N VAL A 333 -10.21 3.47 -0.80
CA VAL A 333 -10.23 4.18 -2.09
C VAL A 333 -8.89 4.06 -2.77
N VAL A 334 -8.90 3.56 -4.00
CA VAL A 334 -7.70 3.30 -4.80
C VAL A 334 -7.89 3.91 -6.18
N ARG A 335 -7.04 4.84 -6.59
CA ARG A 335 -6.98 5.28 -7.99
C ARG A 335 -6.13 4.31 -8.81
N PHE A 336 -6.46 4.12 -10.09
CA PHE A 336 -5.72 3.24 -10.99
C PHE A 336 -5.54 3.88 -12.37
N GLY A 337 -4.55 3.39 -13.12
CA GLY A 337 -4.23 3.86 -14.46
C GLY A 337 -2.85 3.40 -14.90
N TYR A 338 -2.42 3.80 -16.09
CA TYR A 338 -1.10 3.47 -16.60
C TYR A 338 -0.10 4.55 -16.20
N GLY A 339 1.07 4.13 -15.70
CA GLY A 339 2.05 5.08 -15.18
C GLY A 339 3.45 4.50 -15.03
N PRO A 340 4.42 5.32 -14.58
CA PRO A 340 5.81 4.89 -14.46
C PRO A 340 5.99 3.85 -13.36
N THR A 341 7.11 3.12 -13.44
CA THR A 341 7.60 2.32 -12.33
C THR A 341 8.49 3.21 -11.46
N LEU A 342 8.20 3.25 -10.16
CA LEU A 342 8.99 3.95 -9.16
C LEU A 342 9.78 2.94 -8.31
N PRO A 343 10.76 3.36 -7.50
CA PRO A 343 11.41 2.48 -6.54
C PRO A 343 10.38 1.80 -5.63
N PHE A 344 10.56 0.52 -5.34
CA PHE A 344 9.66 -0.21 -4.44
C PHE A 344 9.78 0.31 -3.00
N SER A 345 8.70 0.20 -2.23
CA SER A 345 8.77 0.43 -0.78
C SER A 345 9.61 -0.66 -0.11
N PRO A 346 10.35 -0.34 0.98
CA PRO A 346 11.12 -1.33 1.73
C PRO A 346 10.20 -2.38 2.36
N ARG A 347 10.79 -3.51 2.76
CA ARG A 347 10.14 -4.53 3.59
C ARG A 347 11.07 -4.95 4.70
N ARG A 348 10.48 -5.32 5.82
CA ARG A 348 11.20 -5.92 6.96
C ARG A 348 11.75 -7.28 6.56
N PRO A 349 12.94 -7.68 7.08
CA PRO A 349 13.44 -9.04 6.91
C PRO A 349 12.42 -10.07 7.40
N VAL A 350 12.26 -11.17 6.68
CA VAL A 350 11.27 -12.21 7.01
C VAL A 350 11.45 -12.74 8.43
N ALA A 351 12.69 -12.98 8.85
CA ALA A 351 13.00 -13.41 10.22
C ALA A 351 12.50 -12.45 11.31
N SER A 352 12.27 -11.17 11.00
CA SER A 352 11.76 -10.18 11.96
C SER A 352 10.23 -10.17 12.08
N VAL A 353 9.52 -10.87 11.20
CA VAL A 353 8.06 -10.94 11.19
C VAL A 353 7.53 -12.34 11.53
N ILE A 354 8.36 -13.38 11.51
CA ILE A 354 8.03 -14.70 12.05
C ILE A 354 8.23 -14.65 13.56
N ALA A 355 7.24 -15.11 14.33
CA ALA A 355 7.22 -15.19 15.79
C ALA A 355 7.43 -16.62 16.28
#